data_df0e6846613b50eae9e54ea710c7ae3f
#
_entry.id   df0e6846613b50eae9e54ea710c7ae3f
#
_cell.length_a   1.000
_cell.length_b   1.000
_cell.length_c   1.000
_cell.angle_alpha   90.00
_cell.angle_beta   90.00
_cell.angle_gamma   90.00
#
_symmetry.space_group_name_H-M   'P 1'
#
loop_
_entity.id
_entity.type
_entity.pdbx_description
1 polymer ?
#
loop_
_entity_poly.entity_id
_entity_poly.type
_entity_poly.pdbx_seq_one_letter_code
_entity_poly.pdbx_strand_id
1 'polypeptide(L)'
;MKLSYFDRIKINSEEISSKYGFYKYPTRPYIFIYLKANKNKRYSLNPLQHKLYEDCQCAYKLLNYIGDSELPSDVDFKQLIEKVKNNEPLQITQDVTQTWDEIKQITLKYIEQTMKGSSAKNVRATINKVSADKPSFDWQAIIKWLKKYHMIDQRGFLNNLDGLEQIRQAIKEQDGKEPDWLKRENLLEQRTLHNQSKGKKTRYLTNSDIGDIRGIPTRNEAEKYFDKIKNDFPLQTWCLVMMMNYGLRNHELHHIEEITSEDEKSSTEFGWVYVAGEWRTKSKFEHWTFPIFPEWIKKYKLKEDFRMNQDLLRKKAKMNIVSAFDKTKTWTGEDPNDRGVCDNNSYLGNWITEQLRAKLPKFRCRIPDAKGVINKEDKPRDIKPYDLRHTWAITVATDKRWSGVSDGEAAMAMGHDLSTHIKHYQRWISSEAIRKKAMSNIKFKDYLD
;
A
#
# COMPACT_ATOMS: atom_id res chain seq x y z
N MET A 1 -26.16 -56.80 -2.93
CA MET A 1 -27.05 -56.15 -1.94
C MET A 1 -26.91 -54.64 -2.12
N LYS A 2 -28.01 -53.91 -2.41
CA LYS A 2 -27.94 -52.44 -2.52
C LYS A 2 -27.78 -51.86 -1.12
N LEU A 3 -26.68 -51.12 -0.86
CA LEU A 3 -26.45 -50.42 0.40
C LEU A 3 -27.58 -49.40 0.66
N SER A 4 -28.07 -49.35 1.91
CA SER A 4 -29.03 -48.30 2.30
C SER A 4 -28.38 -46.92 2.22
N TYR A 5 -29.18 -45.85 2.16
CA TYR A 5 -28.66 -44.45 2.17
C TYR A 5 -27.80 -44.18 3.39
N PHE A 6 -28.21 -44.70 4.55
CA PHE A 6 -27.44 -44.55 5.78
C PHE A 6 -26.07 -45.26 5.70
N ASP A 7 -26.04 -46.49 5.15
CA ASP A 7 -24.78 -47.24 5.05
C ASP A 7 -23.78 -46.53 4.11
N ARG A 8 -24.28 -45.84 3.06
CA ARG A 8 -23.46 -45.06 2.17
C ARG A 8 -22.83 -43.85 2.88
N ILE A 9 -23.62 -43.03 3.62
CA ILE A 9 -23.09 -41.89 4.35
C ILE A 9 -22.15 -42.32 5.49
N LYS A 10 -22.38 -43.49 6.07
CA LYS A 10 -21.51 -44.05 7.11
C LYS A 10 -20.13 -44.41 6.55
N ILE A 11 -20.05 -45.05 5.38
CA ILE A 11 -18.77 -45.34 4.72
C ILE A 11 -18.06 -44.06 4.36
N ASN A 12 -18.72 -43.13 3.71
CA ASN A 12 -18.12 -41.86 3.28
C ASN A 12 -17.77 -40.97 4.47
N SER A 13 -18.33 -41.18 5.66
CA SER A 13 -17.98 -40.40 6.86
C SER A 13 -16.54 -40.61 7.32
N GLU A 14 -15.88 -41.68 6.92
CA GLU A 14 -14.48 -41.97 7.24
C GLU A 14 -13.53 -41.01 6.49
N GLU A 15 -13.94 -40.60 5.29
CA GLU A 15 -13.18 -39.63 4.45
C GLU A 15 -13.36 -38.17 4.91
N ILE A 16 -14.50 -37.86 5.61
CA ILE A 16 -14.84 -36.49 6.02
C ILE A 16 -14.24 -36.14 7.37
N SER A 17 -14.27 -37.07 8.31
CA SER A 17 -13.82 -36.81 9.68
C SER A 17 -13.05 -38.01 10.24
N SER A 18 -11.82 -37.72 10.74
CA SER A 18 -11.04 -38.70 11.50
C SER A 18 -11.60 -38.89 12.92
N LYS A 19 -12.32 -37.90 13.43
CA LYS A 19 -12.77 -37.78 14.82
C LYS A 19 -14.17 -38.32 15.04
N TYR A 20 -15.08 -38.14 14.08
CA TYR A 20 -16.51 -38.52 14.23
C TYR A 20 -16.95 -39.53 13.20
N GLY A 21 -18.04 -40.24 13.53
CA GLY A 21 -18.70 -41.20 12.65
C GLY A 21 -20.20 -41.26 12.87
N PHE A 22 -20.94 -41.88 11.95
CA PHE A 22 -22.38 -42.06 12.06
C PHE A 22 -22.76 -43.38 12.71
N TYR A 23 -23.82 -43.32 13.50
CA TYR A 23 -24.43 -44.48 14.18
C TYR A 23 -25.94 -44.42 14.11
N LYS A 24 -26.59 -45.60 14.01
CA LYS A 24 -28.04 -45.78 14.14
C LYS A 24 -28.36 -46.86 15.18
N TYR A 25 -29.37 -46.61 15.96
CA TYR A 25 -29.93 -47.68 16.82
C TYR A 25 -30.94 -48.50 16.03
N PRO A 26 -31.00 -49.84 16.20
CA PRO A 26 -31.99 -50.69 15.53
C PRO A 26 -33.42 -50.30 15.85
N THR A 27 -33.66 -49.81 17.07
CA THR A 27 -34.98 -49.47 17.62
C THR A 27 -35.37 -48.00 17.53
N ARG A 28 -34.47 -47.14 17.06
CA ARG A 28 -34.71 -45.68 16.98
C ARG A 28 -34.59 -45.19 15.53
N PRO A 29 -35.49 -44.34 15.07
CA PRO A 29 -35.47 -43.88 13.68
C PRO A 29 -34.33 -42.83 13.40
N TYR A 30 -33.78 -42.23 14.40
CA TYR A 30 -32.88 -41.08 14.25
C TYR A 30 -31.43 -41.48 13.97
N ILE A 31 -30.69 -40.55 13.32
CA ILE A 31 -29.24 -40.62 13.08
C ILE A 31 -28.52 -40.08 14.31
N PHE A 32 -27.37 -40.65 14.62
CA PHE A 32 -26.47 -40.17 15.70
C PHE A 32 -25.08 -39.96 15.13
N ILE A 33 -24.38 -38.94 15.63
CA ILE A 33 -22.94 -38.76 15.48
C ILE A 33 -22.29 -39.31 16.75
N TYR A 34 -21.20 -40.04 16.62
CA TYR A 34 -20.40 -40.50 17.75
C TYR A 34 -18.95 -40.11 17.64
N LEU A 35 -18.26 -39.92 18.77
CA LEU A 35 -16.82 -39.69 18.82
C LEU A 35 -16.08 -41.02 18.66
N LYS A 36 -15.24 -41.17 17.62
CA LYS A 36 -14.52 -42.43 17.32
C LYS A 36 -13.62 -42.89 18.48
N ALA A 37 -12.96 -41.95 19.19
CA ALA A 37 -12.15 -42.22 20.36
C ALA A 37 -12.95 -42.67 21.58
N ASN A 38 -14.23 -42.29 21.69
CA ASN A 38 -15.14 -42.71 22.74
C ASN A 38 -16.54 -42.97 22.19
N LYS A 39 -16.79 -44.17 21.76
CA LYS A 39 -18.04 -44.60 21.13
C LYS A 39 -19.29 -44.45 22.02
N ASN A 40 -19.12 -44.25 23.34
CA ASN A 40 -20.23 -43.98 24.26
C ASN A 40 -20.69 -42.52 24.20
N LYS A 41 -19.83 -41.60 23.78
CA LYS A 41 -20.19 -40.21 23.58
C LYS A 41 -20.90 -40.05 22.24
N ARG A 42 -22.23 -39.92 22.26
CA ARG A 42 -23.10 -39.87 21.10
C ARG A 42 -24.04 -38.67 21.14
N TYR A 43 -24.21 -38.04 20.01
CA TYR A 43 -25.07 -36.88 19.84
C TYR A 43 -26.24 -37.24 18.91
N SER A 44 -27.48 -37.04 19.34
CA SER A 44 -28.66 -37.31 18.52
C SER A 44 -28.87 -36.20 17.49
N LEU A 45 -29.03 -36.55 16.23
CA LEU A 45 -29.44 -35.65 15.14
C LEU A 45 -30.97 -35.61 14.94
N ASN A 46 -31.77 -35.79 15.98
CA ASN A 46 -33.20 -35.63 15.91
C ASN A 46 -33.57 -34.23 15.36
N PRO A 47 -34.40 -34.06 14.29
CA PRO A 47 -35.34 -35.10 13.73
C PRO A 47 -34.85 -35.95 12.55
N LEU A 48 -33.54 -35.90 12.17
CA LEU A 48 -33.08 -36.62 10.97
C LEU A 48 -33.20 -38.14 11.10
N GLN A 49 -33.89 -38.78 10.13
CA GLN A 49 -34.15 -40.20 10.13
C GLN A 49 -33.27 -40.97 9.16
N HIS A 50 -32.70 -42.11 9.60
CA HIS A 50 -31.75 -42.88 8.81
C HIS A 50 -32.37 -43.60 7.60
N LYS A 51 -33.72 -43.67 7.51
CA LYS A 51 -34.45 -44.27 6.39
C LYS A 51 -34.72 -43.30 5.25
N LEU A 52 -34.66 -41.98 5.52
CA LEU A 52 -34.96 -40.94 4.56
C LEU A 52 -33.66 -40.45 3.86
N TYR A 53 -33.70 -40.40 2.55
CA TYR A 53 -32.55 -39.93 1.75
C TYR A 53 -32.12 -38.50 2.09
N GLU A 54 -33.10 -37.60 2.14
CA GLU A 54 -32.84 -36.18 2.41
C GLU A 54 -32.23 -35.94 3.79
N ASP A 55 -32.69 -36.69 4.78
CA ASP A 55 -32.16 -36.62 6.15
C ASP A 55 -30.73 -37.20 6.23
N CYS A 56 -30.44 -38.25 5.47
CA CYS A 56 -29.07 -38.77 5.35
C CYS A 56 -28.16 -37.77 4.67
N GLN A 57 -28.62 -37.10 3.63
CA GLN A 57 -27.84 -36.04 2.97
C GLN A 57 -27.62 -34.81 3.90
N CYS A 58 -28.63 -34.42 4.66
CA CYS A 58 -28.51 -33.38 5.66
C CYS A 58 -27.49 -33.75 6.74
N ALA A 59 -27.54 -34.97 7.27
CA ALA A 59 -26.56 -35.43 8.25
C ALA A 59 -25.14 -35.46 7.68
N TYR A 60 -24.98 -35.88 6.42
CA TYR A 60 -23.69 -35.89 5.73
C TYR A 60 -23.12 -34.50 5.57
N LYS A 61 -23.91 -33.51 5.11
CA LYS A 61 -23.52 -32.11 5.02
C LYS A 61 -23.14 -31.53 6.38
N LEU A 62 -23.90 -31.89 7.42
CA LEU A 62 -23.63 -31.47 8.79
C LEU A 62 -22.29 -32.03 9.30
N LEU A 63 -21.99 -33.29 9.08
CA LEU A 63 -20.71 -33.88 9.47
C LEU A 63 -19.54 -33.29 8.69
N ASN A 64 -19.71 -33.05 7.40
CA ASN A 64 -18.71 -32.39 6.56
C ASN A 64 -18.40 -30.99 7.05
N TYR A 65 -19.41 -30.32 7.57
CA TYR A 65 -19.24 -28.99 8.18
C TYR A 65 -18.53 -29.07 9.54
N ILE A 66 -18.88 -30.02 10.40
CA ILE A 66 -18.25 -30.24 11.70
C ILE A 66 -16.77 -30.64 11.50
N GLY A 67 -16.49 -31.51 10.50
CA GLY A 67 -15.14 -32.03 10.25
C GLY A 67 -14.54 -32.67 11.50
N ASP A 68 -13.33 -32.25 11.87
CA ASP A 68 -12.63 -32.68 13.08
C ASP A 68 -12.71 -31.66 14.22
N SER A 69 -13.56 -30.63 14.12
CA SER A 69 -13.74 -29.60 15.15
C SER A 69 -14.28 -30.22 16.46
N GLU A 70 -13.90 -29.64 17.60
CA GLU A 70 -14.52 -30.06 18.86
C GLU A 70 -15.94 -29.54 18.96
N LEU A 71 -16.87 -30.48 19.26
CA LEU A 71 -18.26 -30.14 19.52
C LEU A 71 -18.39 -29.67 20.97
N PRO A 72 -18.90 -28.44 21.21
CA PRO A 72 -19.28 -27.99 22.54
C PRO A 72 -20.28 -28.98 23.20
N SER A 73 -20.30 -29.00 24.53
CA SER A 73 -21.20 -29.92 25.27
C SER A 73 -22.69 -29.58 25.09
N ASP A 74 -23.00 -28.36 24.69
CA ASP A 74 -24.31 -27.73 24.60
C ASP A 74 -24.76 -27.40 23.15
N VAL A 75 -24.14 -28.05 22.15
CA VAL A 75 -24.51 -27.84 20.73
C VAL A 75 -26.01 -28.09 20.49
N ASP A 76 -26.69 -27.06 20.01
CA ASP A 76 -28.06 -27.20 19.52
C ASP A 76 -28.08 -27.74 18.09
N PHE A 77 -28.10 -29.10 17.99
CA PHE A 77 -28.19 -29.78 16.71
C PHE A 77 -29.50 -29.50 15.94
N LYS A 78 -30.59 -29.14 16.60
CA LYS A 78 -31.83 -28.77 15.91
C LYS A 78 -31.67 -27.54 15.08
N GLN A 79 -31.08 -26.51 15.68
CA GLN A 79 -30.79 -25.25 14.99
C GLN A 79 -29.80 -25.44 13.82
N LEU A 80 -28.78 -26.25 14.00
CA LEU A 80 -27.82 -26.56 12.95
C LEU A 80 -28.48 -27.34 11.79
N ILE A 81 -29.37 -28.30 12.08
CA ILE A 81 -30.11 -29.05 11.09
C ILE A 81 -31.03 -28.14 10.27
N GLU A 82 -31.74 -27.22 10.90
CA GLU A 82 -32.58 -26.25 10.20
C GLU A 82 -31.75 -25.35 9.25
N LYS A 83 -30.63 -24.86 9.69
CA LYS A 83 -29.72 -24.11 8.83
C LYS A 83 -29.21 -24.90 7.63
N VAL A 84 -28.83 -26.19 7.82
CA VAL A 84 -28.42 -27.07 6.72
C VAL A 84 -29.57 -27.29 5.74
N LYS A 85 -30.79 -27.49 6.22
CA LYS A 85 -31.99 -27.68 5.39
C LYS A 85 -32.33 -26.46 4.56
N ASN A 86 -32.13 -25.25 5.14
CA ASN A 86 -32.40 -24.00 4.48
C ASN A 86 -31.24 -23.53 3.58
N ASN A 87 -30.14 -24.29 3.44
CA ASN A 87 -28.90 -23.90 2.80
C ASN A 87 -28.31 -22.58 3.38
N GLU A 88 -28.59 -22.29 4.64
CA GLU A 88 -27.99 -21.17 5.36
C GLU A 88 -26.54 -21.49 5.73
N PRO A 89 -25.63 -20.49 5.74
CA PRO A 89 -24.25 -20.70 6.17
C PRO A 89 -24.23 -21.20 7.62
N LEU A 90 -23.69 -22.38 7.82
CA LEU A 90 -23.51 -22.94 9.14
C LEU A 90 -22.36 -22.20 9.82
N GLN A 91 -22.66 -21.61 10.97
CA GLN A 91 -21.65 -21.12 11.88
C GLN A 91 -21.72 -21.99 13.15
N ILE A 92 -20.74 -22.90 13.31
CA ILE A 92 -20.41 -23.29 14.68
C ILE A 92 -19.71 -22.05 15.23
N THR A 93 -20.43 -21.28 16.04
CA THR A 93 -19.79 -20.32 16.90
C THR A 93 -18.85 -21.13 17.79
N GLN A 94 -17.59 -21.29 17.39
CA GLN A 94 -16.57 -21.45 18.39
C GLN A 94 -16.80 -20.25 19.30
N ASP A 95 -16.95 -20.49 20.59
CA ASP A 95 -16.88 -19.43 21.56
C ASP A 95 -15.61 -18.63 21.26
N VAL A 96 -15.79 -17.54 20.54
CA VAL A 96 -14.76 -16.54 20.39
C VAL A 96 -14.71 -15.90 21.77
N THR A 97 -13.91 -16.50 22.62
CA THR A 97 -13.64 -15.98 23.97
C THR A 97 -13.05 -14.58 23.91
N GLN A 98 -12.63 -14.14 22.71
CA GLN A 98 -12.05 -12.82 22.51
C GLN A 98 -13.11 -11.78 22.17
N THR A 99 -13.12 -10.71 22.93
CA THR A 99 -13.90 -9.50 22.64
C THR A 99 -13.11 -8.57 21.70
N TRP A 100 -13.81 -7.63 21.05
CA TRP A 100 -13.12 -6.59 20.26
C TRP A 100 -12.16 -5.75 21.10
N ASP A 101 -12.41 -5.61 22.38
CA ASP A 101 -11.54 -4.86 23.29
C ASP A 101 -10.23 -5.63 23.55
N GLU A 102 -10.29 -6.95 23.70
CA GLU A 102 -9.10 -7.83 23.80
C GLU A 102 -8.31 -7.87 22.50
N ILE A 103 -8.99 -8.04 21.35
CA ILE A 103 -8.34 -8.01 20.02
C ILE A 103 -7.65 -6.66 19.80
N LYS A 104 -8.25 -5.57 20.27
CA LYS A 104 -7.64 -4.25 20.21
C LYS A 104 -6.35 -4.20 21.03
N GLN A 105 -6.33 -4.72 22.24
CA GLN A 105 -5.12 -4.75 23.08
C GLN A 105 -4.01 -5.59 22.44
N ILE A 106 -4.36 -6.79 21.95
CA ILE A 106 -3.42 -7.69 21.24
C ILE A 106 -2.84 -6.95 20.02
N THR A 107 -3.69 -6.31 19.21
CA THR A 107 -3.26 -5.61 18.00
C THR A 107 -2.38 -4.40 18.33
N LEU A 108 -2.70 -3.62 19.35
CA LEU A 108 -1.90 -2.47 19.74
C LEU A 108 -0.51 -2.89 20.21
N LYS A 109 -0.42 -3.96 21.03
CA LYS A 109 0.85 -4.53 21.46
C LYS A 109 1.69 -5.01 20.26
N TYR A 110 1.06 -5.73 19.32
CA TYR A 110 1.70 -6.17 18.09
C TYR A 110 2.26 -5.01 17.26
N ILE A 111 1.47 -3.93 17.07
CA ILE A 111 1.90 -2.72 16.35
C ILE A 111 3.13 -2.09 17.01
N GLU A 112 3.16 -2.00 18.33
CA GLU A 112 4.27 -1.39 19.06
C GLU A 112 5.58 -2.16 18.86
N GLN A 113 5.51 -3.47 18.76
CA GLN A 113 6.66 -4.35 18.58
C GLN A 113 7.16 -4.42 17.12
N THR A 114 6.24 -4.38 16.15
CA THR A 114 6.55 -4.76 14.75
C THR A 114 6.46 -3.63 13.75
N MET A 115 5.78 -2.52 14.08
CA MET A 115 5.42 -1.50 13.08
C MET A 115 5.81 -0.07 13.51
N LYS A 116 6.16 0.76 12.52
CA LYS A 116 6.48 2.18 12.73
C LYS A 116 5.78 3.08 11.70
N GLY A 117 5.69 4.37 12.02
CA GLY A 117 5.27 5.42 11.10
C GLY A 117 3.81 5.34 10.62
N SER A 118 3.59 5.59 9.34
CA SER A 118 2.25 5.67 8.74
C SER A 118 1.51 4.33 8.72
N SER A 119 2.22 3.21 8.61
CA SER A 119 1.62 1.87 8.63
C SER A 119 1.00 1.58 10.00
N ALA A 120 1.73 1.82 11.09
CA ALA A 120 1.20 1.70 12.45
C ALA A 120 -0.02 2.61 12.67
N LYS A 121 0.02 3.85 12.18
CA LYS A 121 -1.11 4.80 12.25
C LYS A 121 -2.36 4.27 11.56
N ASN A 122 -2.21 3.69 10.36
CA ASN A 122 -3.34 3.12 9.61
C ASN A 122 -3.96 1.93 10.33
N VAL A 123 -3.14 1.01 10.86
CA VAL A 123 -3.64 -0.15 11.61
C VAL A 123 -4.35 0.29 12.89
N ARG A 124 -3.78 1.25 13.64
CA ARG A 124 -4.43 1.85 14.82
C ARG A 124 -5.79 2.47 14.48
N ALA A 125 -5.88 3.18 13.35
CA ALA A 125 -7.15 3.73 12.88
C ALA A 125 -8.17 2.64 12.55
N THR A 126 -7.76 1.56 11.90
CA THR A 126 -8.63 0.42 11.56
C THR A 126 -9.12 -0.30 12.81
N ILE A 127 -8.22 -0.68 13.74
CA ILE A 127 -8.62 -1.39 14.96
C ILE A 127 -9.50 -0.54 15.86
N ASN A 128 -9.26 0.77 15.97
CA ASN A 128 -10.13 1.66 16.72
C ASN A 128 -11.55 1.74 16.14
N LYS A 129 -11.65 1.80 14.80
CA LYS A 129 -12.97 1.83 14.13
C LYS A 129 -13.72 0.52 14.28
N VAL A 130 -13.09 -0.62 14.04
CA VAL A 130 -13.76 -1.92 14.12
C VAL A 130 -14.14 -2.25 15.56
N SER A 131 -13.30 -1.91 16.54
CA SER A 131 -13.63 -2.08 17.95
C SER A 131 -14.75 -1.16 18.43
N ALA A 132 -14.93 0.02 17.83
CA ALA A 132 -16.05 0.91 18.16
C ALA A 132 -17.38 0.40 17.57
N ASP A 133 -17.35 -0.12 16.34
CA ASP A 133 -18.54 -0.64 15.67
C ASP A 133 -18.92 -2.07 16.10
N LYS A 134 -17.98 -2.82 16.65
CA LYS A 134 -18.14 -4.19 17.17
C LYS A 134 -18.94 -5.12 16.22
N PRO A 135 -18.54 -5.28 14.93
CA PRO A 135 -19.22 -6.21 14.05
C PRO A 135 -19.13 -7.63 14.59
N SER A 136 -20.08 -8.49 14.26
CA SER A 136 -20.03 -9.91 14.61
C SER A 136 -18.76 -10.57 14.06
N PHE A 137 -18.24 -11.57 14.77
CA PHE A 137 -17.06 -12.33 14.38
C PHE A 137 -17.37 -13.32 13.24
N ASP A 138 -17.90 -12.77 12.15
CA ASP A 138 -18.13 -13.48 10.90
C ASP A 138 -17.69 -12.63 9.71
N TRP A 139 -17.30 -13.31 8.62
CA TRP A 139 -16.77 -12.65 7.45
C TRP A 139 -17.77 -11.71 6.76
N GLN A 140 -19.05 -12.05 6.76
CA GLN A 140 -20.07 -11.23 6.12
C GLN A 140 -20.28 -9.90 6.87
N ALA A 141 -20.28 -9.96 8.21
CA ALA A 141 -20.33 -8.75 9.04
C ALA A 141 -19.09 -7.87 8.82
N ILE A 142 -17.89 -8.46 8.68
CA ILE A 142 -16.66 -7.73 8.37
C ILE A 142 -16.73 -7.06 6.99
N ILE A 143 -17.21 -7.77 5.95
CA ILE A 143 -17.42 -7.17 4.62
C ILE A 143 -18.43 -6.02 4.68
N LYS A 144 -19.54 -6.20 5.37
CA LYS A 144 -20.57 -5.15 5.57
C LYS A 144 -19.95 -3.94 6.26
N TRP A 145 -19.15 -4.17 7.28
CA TRP A 145 -18.39 -3.12 7.97
C TRP A 145 -17.42 -2.39 7.05
N LEU A 146 -16.63 -3.10 6.24
CA LEU A 146 -15.71 -2.49 5.26
C LEU A 146 -16.46 -1.57 4.29
N LYS A 147 -17.58 -2.05 3.73
CA LYS A 147 -18.41 -1.31 2.76
C LYS A 147 -19.16 -0.14 3.37
N LYS A 148 -19.40 -0.13 4.68
CA LYS A 148 -20.03 0.99 5.41
C LYS A 148 -19.20 2.27 5.30
N TYR A 149 -17.87 2.16 5.29
CA TYR A 149 -16.98 3.32 5.33
C TYR A 149 -16.42 3.72 3.98
N HIS A 150 -16.23 2.76 3.07
CA HIS A 150 -15.58 3.02 1.79
C HIS A 150 -16.13 2.14 0.68
N MET A 151 -16.30 2.72 -0.50
CA MET A 151 -16.54 1.90 -1.70
C MET A 151 -15.29 1.09 -2.04
N ILE A 152 -15.51 -0.05 -2.73
CA ILE A 152 -14.46 -1.04 -2.99
C ILE A 152 -13.27 -0.49 -3.80
N ASP A 153 -13.48 0.50 -4.64
CA ASP A 153 -12.46 1.15 -5.46
C ASP A 153 -11.65 2.23 -4.71
N GLN A 154 -12.09 2.62 -3.52
CA GLN A 154 -11.46 3.69 -2.75
C GLN A 154 -10.20 3.24 -2.03
N ARG A 155 -9.22 4.14 -1.90
CA ARG A 155 -7.99 3.89 -1.13
C ARG A 155 -8.26 3.58 0.35
N GLY A 156 -9.30 4.18 0.92
CA GLY A 156 -9.72 3.92 2.30
C GLY A 156 -10.13 2.46 2.54
N PHE A 157 -10.81 1.84 1.56
CA PHE A 157 -11.14 0.41 1.60
C PHE A 157 -9.88 -0.47 1.69
N LEU A 158 -8.89 -0.19 0.82
CA LEU A 158 -7.62 -0.91 0.84
C LEU A 158 -6.86 -0.70 2.17
N ASN A 159 -6.85 0.52 2.71
CA ASN A 159 -6.19 0.79 3.99
C ASN A 159 -6.85 0.02 5.15
N ASN A 160 -8.17 -0.12 5.15
CA ASN A 160 -8.87 -0.94 6.15
C ASN A 160 -8.60 -2.44 5.94
N LEU A 161 -8.51 -2.91 4.68
CA LEU A 161 -8.09 -4.30 4.39
C LEU A 161 -6.67 -4.58 4.88
N ASP A 162 -5.73 -3.65 4.64
CA ASP A 162 -4.36 -3.76 5.15
C ASP A 162 -4.35 -3.77 6.69
N GLY A 163 -5.22 -2.98 7.33
CA GLY A 163 -5.41 -2.98 8.77
C GLY A 163 -5.96 -4.30 9.31
N LEU A 164 -6.97 -4.87 8.66
CA LEU A 164 -7.52 -6.19 9.03
C LEU A 164 -6.50 -7.32 8.87
N GLU A 165 -5.66 -7.27 7.83
CA GLU A 165 -4.56 -8.22 7.67
C GLU A 165 -3.58 -8.17 8.87
N GLN A 166 -3.28 -6.99 9.38
CA GLN A 166 -2.41 -6.86 10.55
C GLN A 166 -3.10 -7.31 11.84
N ILE A 167 -4.41 -7.08 11.98
CA ILE A 167 -5.21 -7.63 13.09
C ILE A 167 -5.17 -9.16 13.06
N ARG A 168 -5.36 -9.77 11.87
CA ARG A 168 -5.25 -11.22 11.67
C ARG A 168 -3.87 -11.75 12.10
N GLN A 169 -2.79 -11.06 11.69
CA GLN A 169 -1.42 -11.45 12.07
C GLN A 169 -1.20 -11.34 13.59
N ALA A 170 -1.70 -10.27 14.22
CA ALA A 170 -1.58 -10.08 15.66
C ALA A 170 -2.27 -11.22 16.44
N ILE A 171 -3.48 -11.61 16.03
CA ILE A 171 -4.20 -12.74 16.62
C ILE A 171 -3.44 -14.04 16.39
N LYS A 172 -2.95 -14.27 15.16
CA LYS A 172 -2.17 -15.46 14.81
C LYS A 172 -0.90 -15.60 15.64
N GLU A 173 -0.18 -14.50 15.89
CA GLU A 173 1.02 -14.54 16.75
C GLU A 173 0.67 -14.82 18.22
N GLN A 174 -0.46 -14.30 18.70
CA GLN A 174 -0.91 -14.52 20.07
C GLN A 174 -1.42 -15.95 20.31
N ASP A 175 -2.27 -16.47 19.38
CA ASP A 175 -3.03 -17.70 19.58
C ASP A 175 -2.45 -18.90 18.81
N GLY A 176 -1.42 -18.70 18.00
CA GLY A 176 -0.79 -19.72 17.17
C GLY A 176 -1.58 -20.13 15.92
N LYS A 177 -2.81 -19.66 15.75
CA LYS A 177 -3.68 -19.95 14.59
C LYS A 177 -4.43 -18.70 14.07
N GLU A 178 -4.82 -18.77 12.81
CA GLU A 178 -5.65 -17.71 12.21
C GLU A 178 -7.09 -17.76 12.76
N PRO A 179 -7.72 -16.60 12.99
CA PRO A 179 -9.12 -16.58 13.38
C PRO A 179 -10.01 -16.97 12.21
N ASP A 180 -10.97 -17.89 12.43
CA ASP A 180 -11.84 -18.42 11.38
C ASP A 180 -12.69 -17.37 10.70
N TRP A 181 -13.05 -16.30 11.41
CA TRP A 181 -13.83 -15.18 10.91
C TRP A 181 -13.01 -14.16 10.09
N LEU A 182 -11.67 -14.28 10.07
CA LEU A 182 -10.77 -13.36 9.35
C LEU A 182 -9.63 -14.13 8.65
N LYS A 183 -9.99 -15.01 7.72
CA LYS A 183 -9.02 -15.83 6.96
C LYS A 183 -8.30 -15.01 5.90
N ARG A 184 -7.04 -15.39 5.65
CA ARG A 184 -6.19 -14.74 4.65
C ARG A 184 -6.79 -14.79 3.25
N GLU A 185 -7.38 -15.92 2.84
CA GLU A 185 -8.00 -16.11 1.53
C GLU A 185 -9.08 -15.05 1.29
N ASN A 186 -9.92 -14.81 2.29
CA ASN A 186 -11.02 -13.85 2.22
C ASN A 186 -10.50 -12.41 2.02
N LEU A 187 -9.43 -12.03 2.71
CA LEU A 187 -8.79 -10.71 2.54
C LEU A 187 -8.14 -10.57 1.16
N LEU A 188 -7.50 -11.63 0.64
CA LEU A 188 -6.92 -11.65 -0.70
C LEU A 188 -7.99 -11.54 -1.80
N GLU A 189 -9.13 -12.19 -1.64
CA GLU A 189 -10.28 -12.05 -2.55
C GLU A 189 -10.74 -10.60 -2.63
N GLN A 190 -10.98 -9.95 -1.49
CA GLN A 190 -11.39 -8.54 -1.46
C GLN A 190 -10.33 -7.60 -2.05
N ARG A 191 -9.05 -7.90 -1.88
CA ARG A 191 -7.95 -7.16 -2.51
C ARG A 191 -7.97 -7.34 -4.04
N THR A 192 -8.25 -8.54 -4.51
CA THR A 192 -8.40 -8.83 -5.94
C THR A 192 -9.57 -8.06 -6.54
N LEU A 193 -10.73 -8.07 -5.88
CA LEU A 193 -11.91 -7.30 -6.28
C LEU A 193 -11.63 -5.78 -6.29
N HIS A 194 -10.92 -5.25 -5.29
CA HIS A 194 -10.48 -3.85 -5.29
C HIS A 194 -9.58 -3.52 -6.49
N ASN A 195 -8.64 -4.40 -6.81
CA ASN A 195 -7.76 -4.20 -7.96
C ASN A 195 -8.51 -4.28 -9.29
N GLN A 196 -9.49 -5.17 -9.40
CA GLN A 196 -10.37 -5.28 -10.58
C GLN A 196 -11.29 -4.06 -10.72
N SER A 197 -11.86 -3.55 -9.61
CA SER A 197 -12.75 -2.38 -9.62
C SER A 197 -12.07 -1.11 -10.12
N LYS A 198 -10.74 -1.02 -9.97
CA LYS A 198 -9.95 0.11 -10.52
C LYS A 198 -9.78 0.06 -12.03
N GLY A 199 -10.24 -0.98 -12.68
CA GLY A 199 -9.98 -1.22 -14.09
C GLY A 199 -8.50 -1.52 -14.37
N LYS A 200 -8.21 -2.11 -15.52
CA LYS A 200 -6.83 -2.20 -16.03
C LYS A 200 -6.42 -0.77 -16.39
N LYS A 201 -5.64 -0.09 -15.53
CA LYS A 201 -5.00 1.16 -15.94
C LYS A 201 -4.12 0.83 -17.12
N THR A 202 -4.54 1.29 -18.30
CA THR A 202 -3.73 1.15 -19.51
C THR A 202 -2.38 1.84 -19.28
N ARG A 203 -1.34 1.35 -19.93
CA ARG A 203 0.01 1.95 -19.88
C ARG A 203 -0.03 3.44 -20.25
N TYR A 204 -1.01 3.84 -21.06
CA TYR A 204 -1.22 5.20 -21.53
C TYR A 204 -2.48 5.79 -20.88
N LEU A 205 -2.46 7.10 -20.65
CA LEU A 205 -3.63 7.84 -20.18
C LEU A 205 -4.75 7.73 -21.20
N THR A 206 -5.93 7.37 -20.72
CA THR A 206 -7.18 7.43 -21.49
C THR A 206 -7.96 8.68 -21.11
N ASN A 207 -8.97 9.06 -21.90
CA ASN A 207 -9.83 10.20 -21.59
C ASN A 207 -10.55 10.08 -20.23
N SER A 208 -10.76 8.86 -19.73
CA SER A 208 -11.32 8.61 -18.39
C SER A 208 -10.34 8.90 -17.25
N ASP A 209 -9.03 8.94 -17.51
CA ASP A 209 -7.99 9.23 -16.54
C ASP A 209 -7.78 10.74 -16.30
N ILE A 210 -8.51 11.61 -17.01
CA ILE A 210 -8.36 13.07 -16.94
C ILE A 210 -8.54 13.60 -15.52
N GLY A 211 -9.36 12.94 -14.68
CA GLY A 211 -9.55 13.29 -13.28
C GLY A 211 -8.29 13.16 -12.41
N ASP A 212 -7.39 12.23 -12.76
CA ASP A 212 -6.16 11.90 -12.02
C ASP A 212 -4.91 12.58 -12.62
N ILE A 213 -5.04 13.36 -13.70
CA ILE A 213 -3.90 14.01 -14.35
C ILE A 213 -3.27 15.04 -13.42
N ARG A 214 -1.95 14.93 -13.25
CA ARG A 214 -1.15 15.87 -12.47
C ARG A 214 -0.71 17.05 -13.32
N GLY A 215 -0.60 18.21 -12.70
CA GLY A 215 0.06 19.34 -13.31
C GLY A 215 1.56 19.04 -13.42
N ILE A 216 2.09 19.08 -14.65
CA ILE A 216 3.53 18.90 -14.89
C ILE A 216 4.01 20.17 -15.57
N PRO A 217 4.71 21.07 -14.83
CA PRO A 217 5.14 22.33 -15.35
C PRO A 217 6.22 22.12 -16.41
N THR A 218 6.16 22.88 -17.47
CA THR A 218 7.28 23.03 -18.41
C THR A 218 8.42 23.80 -17.74
N ARG A 219 9.62 23.69 -18.32
CA ARG A 219 10.77 24.48 -17.85
C ARG A 219 10.45 25.97 -17.75
N ASN A 220 9.84 26.57 -18.79
CA ASN A 220 9.54 28.00 -18.82
C ASN A 220 8.50 28.42 -17.76
N GLU A 221 7.48 27.60 -17.52
CA GLU A 221 6.51 27.87 -16.45
C GLU A 221 7.15 27.82 -15.07
N ALA A 222 8.01 26.84 -14.86
CA ALA A 222 8.73 26.67 -13.60
C ALA A 222 9.72 27.85 -13.36
N GLU A 223 10.51 28.23 -14.35
CA GLU A 223 11.44 29.37 -14.25
C GLU A 223 10.71 30.66 -13.93
N LYS A 224 9.62 30.98 -14.65
CA LYS A 224 8.80 32.15 -14.36
C LYS A 224 8.29 32.17 -12.92
N TYR A 225 7.86 31.01 -12.43
CA TYR A 225 7.38 30.90 -11.07
C TYR A 225 8.52 31.06 -10.05
N PHE A 226 9.65 30.36 -10.23
CA PHE A 226 10.78 30.43 -9.32
C PHE A 226 11.41 31.83 -9.30
N ASP A 227 11.56 32.48 -10.46
CA ASP A 227 12.08 33.85 -10.55
C ASP A 227 11.16 34.85 -9.87
N LYS A 228 9.84 34.61 -9.88
CA LYS A 228 8.88 35.48 -9.15
C LYS A 228 9.01 35.35 -7.64
N ILE A 229 9.33 34.17 -7.10
CA ILE A 229 9.29 33.94 -5.65
C ILE A 229 10.67 33.94 -4.97
N LYS A 230 11.77 33.85 -5.74
CA LYS A 230 13.12 33.63 -5.18
C LYS A 230 13.58 34.68 -4.19
N ASN A 231 13.17 35.95 -4.35
CA ASN A 231 13.61 37.06 -3.45
C ASN A 231 12.81 37.01 -2.14
N ASP A 232 11.51 36.78 -2.20
CA ASP A 232 10.62 36.77 -1.03
C ASP A 232 10.65 35.43 -0.26
N PHE A 233 10.94 34.35 -0.97
CA PHE A 233 10.90 32.98 -0.45
C PHE A 233 12.13 32.15 -0.89
N PRO A 234 13.37 32.58 -0.54
CA PRO A 234 14.59 31.94 -1.05
C PRO A 234 14.72 30.49 -0.66
N LEU A 235 14.44 30.10 0.60
CA LEU A 235 14.49 28.74 1.06
C LEU A 235 13.48 27.84 0.34
N GLN A 236 12.25 28.33 0.18
CA GLN A 236 11.20 27.56 -0.51
C GLN A 236 11.54 27.39 -1.99
N THR A 237 12.09 28.44 -2.62
CA THR A 237 12.56 28.38 -4.01
C THR A 237 13.66 27.34 -4.16
N TRP A 238 14.67 27.37 -3.31
CA TRP A 238 15.74 26.37 -3.29
C TRP A 238 15.15 24.96 -3.19
N CYS A 239 14.24 24.71 -2.26
CA CYS A 239 13.59 23.41 -2.09
C CYS A 239 12.86 22.94 -3.36
N LEU A 240 12.05 23.81 -3.97
CA LEU A 240 11.26 23.46 -5.15
C LEU A 240 12.13 23.25 -6.39
N VAL A 241 13.17 24.07 -6.55
CA VAL A 241 14.13 23.90 -7.64
C VAL A 241 14.90 22.59 -7.48
N MET A 242 15.40 22.28 -6.28
CA MET A 242 16.07 21.00 -6.00
C MET A 242 15.18 19.81 -6.32
N MET A 243 13.90 19.83 -5.91
CA MET A 243 12.96 18.77 -6.21
C MET A 243 12.73 18.57 -7.71
N MET A 244 12.61 19.65 -8.47
CA MET A 244 12.39 19.58 -9.90
C MET A 244 13.66 19.22 -10.67
N ASN A 245 14.78 19.84 -10.31
CA ASN A 245 16.03 19.70 -11.03
C ASN A 245 16.70 18.33 -10.83
N TYR A 246 16.50 17.72 -9.67
CA TYR A 246 17.10 16.43 -9.29
C TYR A 246 16.08 15.30 -9.09
N GLY A 247 14.82 15.55 -9.32
CA GLY A 247 13.79 14.54 -9.13
C GLY A 247 13.61 14.08 -7.69
N LEU A 248 13.97 14.89 -6.70
CA LEU A 248 13.95 14.53 -5.28
C LEU A 248 12.54 14.46 -4.70
N ARG A 249 12.33 13.55 -3.74
CA ARG A 249 11.17 13.64 -2.85
C ARG A 249 11.37 14.79 -1.88
N ASN A 250 10.27 15.39 -1.44
CA ASN A 250 10.31 16.52 -0.51
C ASN A 250 11.12 16.26 0.77
N HIS A 251 11.10 15.03 1.32
CA HIS A 251 11.90 14.68 2.49
C HIS A 251 13.37 14.38 2.16
N GLU A 252 13.71 14.02 0.93
CA GLU A 252 15.09 13.74 0.51
C GLU A 252 15.97 14.98 0.58
N LEU A 253 15.41 16.19 0.51
CA LEU A 253 16.15 17.45 0.71
C LEU A 253 16.93 17.49 2.03
N HIS A 254 16.46 16.80 3.06
CA HIS A 254 17.15 16.72 4.36
C HIS A 254 18.24 15.64 4.40
N HIS A 255 18.24 14.75 3.42
CA HIS A 255 19.14 13.59 3.34
C HIS A 255 20.20 13.75 2.25
N ILE A 256 20.28 14.90 1.62
CA ILE A 256 21.38 15.21 0.71
C ILE A 256 22.67 15.33 1.54
N GLU A 257 23.69 14.57 1.19
CA GLU A 257 25.00 14.65 1.84
C GLU A 257 26.00 15.43 1.03
N GLU A 258 25.90 15.35 -0.29
CA GLU A 258 26.85 15.95 -1.19
C GLU A 258 26.18 16.54 -2.43
N ILE A 259 26.73 17.64 -2.91
CA ILE A 259 26.55 18.15 -4.27
C ILE A 259 27.94 18.25 -4.87
N THR A 260 28.24 17.45 -5.90
CA THR A 260 29.57 17.43 -6.50
C THR A 260 29.98 18.78 -7.07
N SER A 261 31.27 19.10 -7.04
CA SER A 261 31.84 20.26 -7.71
C SER A 261 32.07 19.95 -9.18
N GLU A 262 32.13 21.02 -10.00
CA GLU A 262 32.84 20.95 -11.25
C GLU A 262 34.30 20.58 -10.95
N ASP A 263 34.73 19.43 -11.40
CA ASP A 263 36.14 19.23 -11.61
C ASP A 263 36.43 19.83 -12.99
N GLU A 264 37.31 20.87 -13.04
CA GLU A 264 37.68 21.56 -14.29
C GLU A 264 38.22 20.61 -15.38
N LYS A 265 38.50 19.34 -15.01
CA LYS A 265 39.04 18.30 -15.89
C LYS A 265 38.04 17.24 -16.33
N SER A 266 36.84 17.16 -15.72
CA SER A 266 35.83 16.15 -16.01
C SER A 266 34.46 16.81 -16.19
N SER A 267 34.05 16.99 -17.43
CA SER A 267 32.73 17.54 -17.80
C SER A 267 31.54 16.66 -17.40
N THR A 268 31.78 15.52 -16.74
CA THR A 268 30.78 14.47 -16.50
C THR A 268 30.19 14.49 -15.07
N GLU A 269 30.83 15.18 -14.11
CA GLU A 269 30.35 15.15 -12.70
C GLU A 269 29.71 16.44 -12.22
N PHE A 270 29.40 17.35 -13.09
CA PHE A 270 28.88 18.66 -12.73
C PHE A 270 27.53 18.59 -12.02
N GLY A 271 27.57 18.87 -10.72
CA GLY A 271 26.38 19.10 -9.91
C GLY A 271 25.53 17.87 -9.61
N TRP A 272 26.09 16.68 -9.60
CA TRP A 272 25.40 15.49 -9.10
C TRP A 272 25.10 15.62 -7.60
N VAL A 273 23.97 15.05 -7.18
CA VAL A 273 23.54 15.06 -5.78
C VAL A 273 23.53 13.64 -5.25
N TYR A 274 24.20 13.41 -4.12
CA TYR A 274 24.13 12.17 -3.36
C TYR A 274 23.10 12.26 -2.25
N VAL A 275 22.15 11.33 -2.26
CA VAL A 275 21.11 11.19 -1.24
C VAL A 275 21.41 9.96 -0.40
N ALA A 276 21.59 10.15 0.89
CA ALA A 276 21.86 9.06 1.83
C ALA A 276 20.67 8.11 1.94
N GLY A 277 20.98 6.83 1.99
CA GLY A 277 20.01 5.74 2.09
C GLY A 277 19.73 5.27 3.51
N GLU A 278 19.64 3.97 3.67
CA GLU A 278 19.39 3.26 4.92
C GLU A 278 18.06 3.65 5.58
N TRP A 279 18.11 3.91 6.88
CA TRP A 279 16.95 4.33 7.66
C TRP A 279 16.52 5.80 7.42
N ARG A 280 17.31 6.58 6.68
CA ARG A 280 17.09 8.00 6.40
C ARG A 280 16.03 8.25 5.34
N THR A 281 15.89 7.36 4.35
CA THR A 281 14.90 7.51 3.28
C THR A 281 13.83 6.44 3.36
N LYS A 282 12.69 6.68 2.72
CA LYS A 282 11.58 5.71 2.66
C LYS A 282 11.97 4.42 1.95
N SER A 283 12.80 4.51 0.91
CA SER A 283 13.27 3.37 0.12
C SER A 283 14.45 2.64 0.77
N LYS A 284 15.09 3.24 1.78
CA LYS A 284 16.30 2.75 2.45
C LYS A 284 17.52 2.58 1.51
N PHE A 285 17.42 3.03 0.26
CA PHE A 285 18.51 2.99 -0.72
C PHE A 285 19.11 4.37 -0.90
N GLU A 286 20.42 4.43 -0.86
CA GLU A 286 21.20 5.56 -1.30
C GLU A 286 21.16 5.66 -2.83
N HIS A 287 21.29 6.87 -3.34
CA HIS A 287 21.34 7.07 -4.79
C HIS A 287 21.96 8.39 -5.17
N TRP A 288 22.58 8.38 -6.34
CA TRP A 288 23.01 9.57 -7.03
C TRP A 288 21.95 10.03 -8.03
N THR A 289 21.72 11.33 -8.10
CA THR A 289 20.84 11.94 -9.10
C THR A 289 21.51 13.11 -9.77
N PHE A 290 21.13 13.38 -11.01
CA PHE A 290 21.72 14.42 -11.84
C PHE A 290 20.71 15.55 -12.15
N PRO A 291 21.20 16.77 -12.46
CA PRO A 291 20.35 17.90 -12.75
C PRO A 291 19.81 17.83 -14.17
N ILE A 292 18.49 17.98 -14.37
CA ILE A 292 17.91 18.06 -15.73
C ILE A 292 18.14 19.41 -16.39
N PHE A 293 18.43 20.45 -15.58
CA PHE A 293 18.80 21.80 -16.01
C PHE A 293 20.07 22.25 -15.26
N PRO A 294 21.28 21.87 -15.73
CA PRO A 294 22.53 22.17 -15.04
C PRO A 294 22.73 23.66 -14.76
N GLU A 295 22.29 24.53 -15.66
CA GLU A 295 22.36 25.99 -15.51
C GLU A 295 21.57 26.53 -14.31
N TRP A 296 20.60 25.80 -13.78
CA TRP A 296 19.86 26.18 -12.58
C TRP A 296 20.69 26.09 -11.31
N ILE A 297 21.77 25.31 -11.32
CA ILE A 297 22.66 25.19 -10.16
C ILE A 297 23.22 26.55 -9.79
N LYS A 298 23.79 27.25 -10.77
CA LYS A 298 24.33 28.60 -10.60
C LYS A 298 23.22 29.66 -10.46
N LYS A 299 22.18 29.58 -11.31
CA LYS A 299 21.07 30.55 -11.33
C LYS A 299 20.35 30.67 -9.98
N TYR A 300 20.15 29.55 -9.29
CA TYR A 300 19.44 29.50 -8.01
C TYR A 300 20.34 29.15 -6.82
N LYS A 301 21.67 29.25 -6.98
CA LYS A 301 22.69 29.00 -5.96
C LYS A 301 22.50 27.69 -5.20
N LEU A 302 22.17 26.62 -5.94
CA LEU A 302 21.79 25.35 -5.35
C LEU A 302 22.89 24.73 -4.50
N LYS A 303 24.15 24.89 -4.93
CA LYS A 303 25.33 24.37 -4.25
C LYS A 303 25.83 25.33 -3.18
N GLU A 304 25.95 26.63 -3.50
CA GLU A 304 26.48 27.62 -2.59
C GLU A 304 25.66 27.69 -1.31
N ASP A 305 24.34 27.69 -1.42
CA ASP A 305 23.43 27.84 -0.29
C ASP A 305 23.01 26.48 0.32
N PHE A 306 23.61 25.39 -0.12
CA PHE A 306 23.17 24.02 0.23
C PHE A 306 23.10 23.78 1.74
N ARG A 307 24.21 23.95 2.46
CA ARG A 307 24.30 23.67 3.90
C ARG A 307 23.42 24.61 4.72
N MET A 308 23.48 25.89 4.41
CA MET A 308 22.66 26.90 5.06
C MET A 308 21.16 26.58 4.89
N ASN A 309 20.73 26.24 3.68
CA ASN A 309 19.33 25.91 3.42
C ASN A 309 18.89 24.60 4.09
N GLN A 310 19.75 23.59 4.19
CA GLN A 310 19.45 22.38 4.95
C GLN A 310 19.23 22.69 6.44
N ASP A 311 20.09 23.50 7.05
CA ASP A 311 19.98 23.86 8.47
C ASP A 311 18.73 24.71 8.74
N LEU A 312 18.43 25.67 7.86
CA LEU A 312 17.19 26.44 7.93
C LEU A 312 15.96 25.56 7.78
N LEU A 313 16.00 24.59 6.88
CA LEU A 313 14.91 23.65 6.65
C LEU A 313 14.64 22.79 7.88
N ARG A 314 15.68 22.27 8.53
CA ARG A 314 15.61 21.52 9.79
C ARG A 314 14.98 22.35 10.91
N LYS A 315 15.44 23.59 11.10
CA LYS A 315 14.89 24.52 12.10
C LYS A 315 13.41 24.84 11.83
N LYS A 316 13.02 25.08 10.56
CA LYS A 316 11.63 25.39 10.18
C LYS A 316 10.70 24.21 10.34
N ALA A 317 11.15 23.01 10.14
CA ALA A 317 10.33 21.80 10.26
C ALA A 317 10.03 21.43 11.73
N LYS A 318 10.58 22.14 12.73
CA LYS A 318 10.38 21.90 14.18
C LYS A 318 10.55 20.42 14.58
N MET A 319 11.61 19.80 14.13
CA MET A 319 11.76 18.35 14.25
C MET A 319 12.62 17.97 15.45
N ASN A 320 12.31 16.81 16.02
CA ASN A 320 13.26 16.07 16.82
C ASN A 320 14.32 15.49 15.89
N ILE A 321 15.49 16.10 15.88
CA ILE A 321 16.65 15.63 15.14
C ILE A 321 17.48 14.83 16.13
N VAL A 322 17.78 13.60 15.76
CA VAL A 322 18.68 12.72 16.52
C VAL A 322 20.06 12.72 15.89
N SER A 323 21.07 12.37 16.67
CA SER A 323 22.42 12.17 16.15
C SER A 323 22.44 11.17 15.00
N ALA A 324 23.21 11.43 13.95
CA ALA A 324 23.44 10.50 12.87
C ALA A 324 24.22 9.25 13.32
N PHE A 325 25.02 9.37 14.39
CA PHE A 325 25.85 8.30 14.94
C PHE A 325 25.12 7.52 16.05
N ASP A 326 24.23 8.20 16.81
CA ASP A 326 23.51 7.59 17.92
C ASP A 326 22.07 8.11 18.00
N LYS A 327 21.12 7.30 17.54
CA LYS A 327 19.69 7.61 17.48
C LYS A 327 19.03 7.86 18.85
N THR A 328 19.69 7.47 19.93
CA THR A 328 19.19 7.69 21.31
C THR A 328 19.50 9.11 21.79
N LYS A 329 20.41 9.81 21.13
CA LYS A 329 20.83 11.16 21.49
C LYS A 329 20.15 12.21 20.62
N THR A 330 19.67 13.26 21.26
CA THR A 330 19.21 14.45 20.55
C THR A 330 20.40 15.12 19.87
N TRP A 331 20.24 15.51 18.60
CA TRP A 331 21.26 16.24 17.89
C TRP A 331 21.39 17.67 18.46
N THR A 332 22.59 18.07 18.85
CA THR A 332 22.89 19.39 19.41
C THR A 332 23.43 20.37 18.37
N GLY A 333 24.00 19.85 17.28
CA GLY A 333 24.70 20.65 16.26
C GLY A 333 26.11 21.06 16.66
N GLU A 334 26.63 20.55 17.78
CA GLU A 334 27.98 20.85 18.29
C GLU A 334 29.08 20.09 17.54
N ASP A 335 28.80 18.86 17.12
CA ASP A 335 29.72 18.08 16.30
C ASP A 335 29.49 18.40 14.82
N PRO A 336 30.50 19.00 14.12
CA PRO A 336 30.40 19.32 12.69
C PRO A 336 30.26 18.07 11.80
N ASN A 337 30.67 16.89 12.30
CA ASN A 337 30.53 15.62 11.59
C ASN A 337 29.16 14.98 11.81
N ASP A 338 28.47 15.31 12.91
CA ASP A 338 27.11 14.86 13.18
C ASP A 338 26.10 15.85 12.59
N ARG A 339 25.59 15.55 11.43
CA ARG A 339 24.60 16.38 10.72
C ARG A 339 23.19 16.20 11.23
N GLY A 340 22.98 15.36 12.20
CA GLY A 340 21.67 15.03 12.73
C GLY A 340 20.72 14.43 11.67
N VAL A 341 19.83 13.59 12.09
CA VAL A 341 18.86 12.95 11.22
C VAL A 341 17.47 12.96 11.84
N CYS A 342 16.46 13.22 11.03
CA CYS A 342 15.08 13.00 11.43
C CYS A 342 14.61 11.64 10.95
N ASP A 343 14.14 10.80 11.87
CA ASP A 343 13.61 9.48 11.56
C ASP A 343 12.19 9.51 10.97
N ASN A 344 11.53 10.66 11.00
CA ASN A 344 10.15 10.80 10.53
C ASN A 344 10.03 11.61 9.23
N ASN A 345 10.19 10.91 8.10
CA ASN A 345 10.08 11.51 6.77
C ASN A 345 8.75 12.21 6.48
N SER A 346 7.68 11.88 7.20
CA SER A 346 6.38 12.54 7.03
C SER A 346 6.42 13.99 7.50
N TYR A 347 7.11 14.28 8.59
CA TYR A 347 7.30 15.67 9.05
C TYR A 347 8.11 16.47 8.05
N LEU A 348 9.19 15.86 7.53
CA LEU A 348 10.07 16.50 6.56
C LEU A 348 9.33 16.94 5.29
N GLY A 349 8.47 16.08 4.79
CA GLY A 349 7.72 16.37 3.58
C GLY A 349 6.55 17.35 3.79
N ASN A 350 5.95 17.36 4.96
CA ASN A 350 4.76 18.17 5.23
C ASN A 350 5.04 19.67 5.15
N TRP A 351 6.15 20.15 5.69
CA TRP A 351 6.48 21.57 5.67
C TRP A 351 6.48 22.12 4.23
N ILE A 352 7.20 21.51 3.30
CA ILE A 352 7.23 21.92 1.87
C ILE A 352 5.83 21.90 1.26
N THR A 353 5.07 20.87 1.58
CA THR A 353 3.69 20.73 1.07
C THR A 353 2.80 21.86 1.57
N GLU A 354 2.92 22.25 2.83
CA GLU A 354 2.17 23.36 3.43
C GLU A 354 2.61 24.71 2.85
N GLN A 355 3.92 24.94 2.64
CA GLN A 355 4.40 26.17 2.00
C GLN A 355 3.78 26.33 0.62
N LEU A 356 3.88 25.32 -0.24
CA LEU A 356 3.33 25.38 -1.61
C LEU A 356 1.81 25.52 -1.62
N ARG A 357 1.12 24.91 -0.65
CA ARG A 357 -0.34 24.93 -0.57
C ARG A 357 -0.92 26.23 -0.03
N ALA A 358 -0.31 26.79 1.01
CA ALA A 358 -0.93 27.84 1.83
C ALA A 358 -0.12 29.14 1.96
N LYS A 359 1.18 29.13 1.70
CA LYS A 359 2.07 30.27 1.95
C LYS A 359 2.60 30.93 0.68
N LEU A 360 2.93 30.13 -0.33
CA LEU A 360 3.45 30.64 -1.60
C LEU A 360 2.31 31.10 -2.54
N PRO A 361 2.61 31.99 -3.48
CA PRO A 361 1.71 32.26 -4.60
C PRO A 361 1.31 30.96 -5.29
N LYS A 362 0.10 30.89 -5.84
CA LYS A 362 -0.37 29.67 -6.51
C LYS A 362 0.50 29.34 -7.71
N PHE A 363 1.10 28.15 -7.67
CA PHE A 363 1.80 27.59 -8.82
C PHE A 363 0.83 26.73 -9.61
N ARG A 364 0.45 27.19 -10.78
CA ARG A 364 -0.52 26.54 -11.66
C ARG A 364 0.06 26.33 -13.04
N CYS A 365 -0.17 25.15 -13.60
CA CYS A 365 0.11 24.90 -15.00
C CYS A 365 -1.11 24.31 -15.69
N ARG A 366 -1.17 24.46 -17.01
CA ARG A 366 -2.13 23.78 -17.86
C ARG A 366 -1.66 22.34 -18.05
N ILE A 367 -2.64 21.46 -18.24
CA ILE A 367 -2.36 20.04 -18.44
C ILE A 367 -2.54 19.76 -19.93
N PRO A 368 -1.53 19.21 -20.60
CA PRO A 368 -1.71 18.71 -21.95
C PRO A 368 -2.67 17.50 -21.93
N ASP A 369 -3.50 17.39 -22.95
CA ASP A 369 -4.32 16.19 -23.19
C ASP A 369 -3.45 14.95 -23.47
N ALA A 370 -4.09 13.79 -23.67
CA ALA A 370 -3.40 12.54 -23.98
C ALA A 370 -2.56 12.60 -25.30
N LYS A 371 -2.78 13.61 -26.14
CA LYS A 371 -2.01 13.88 -27.36
C LYS A 371 -0.91 14.92 -27.15
N GLY A 372 -0.76 15.45 -25.94
CA GLY A 372 0.19 16.51 -25.63
C GLY A 372 -0.28 17.92 -26.04
N VAL A 373 -1.55 18.09 -26.40
CA VAL A 373 -2.14 19.37 -26.79
C VAL A 373 -2.68 20.08 -25.55
N ILE A 374 -2.26 21.33 -25.34
CA ILE A 374 -2.78 22.19 -24.28
C ILE A 374 -4.01 22.92 -24.81
N ASN A 375 -5.20 22.53 -24.38
CA ASN A 375 -6.41 23.24 -24.70
C ASN A 375 -6.48 24.54 -23.90
N LYS A 376 -6.75 25.67 -24.58
CA LYS A 376 -6.83 26.99 -23.94
C LYS A 376 -7.98 27.10 -22.93
N GLU A 377 -8.97 26.24 -23.04
CA GLU A 377 -10.17 26.19 -22.18
C GLU A 377 -9.94 25.41 -20.89
N ASP A 378 -8.89 24.58 -20.79
CA ASP A 378 -8.60 23.80 -19.61
C ASP A 378 -8.16 24.69 -18.46
N LYS A 379 -8.85 24.58 -17.32
CA LYS A 379 -8.49 25.33 -16.11
C LYS A 379 -7.12 24.87 -15.59
N PRO A 380 -6.19 25.81 -15.35
CA PRO A 380 -4.90 25.48 -14.77
C PRO A 380 -5.07 24.76 -13.41
N ARG A 381 -4.28 23.72 -13.16
CA ARG A 381 -4.27 22.99 -11.88
C ARG A 381 -3.12 23.42 -10.98
N ASP A 382 -3.39 23.39 -9.67
CA ASP A 382 -2.36 23.66 -8.66
C ASP A 382 -1.32 22.54 -8.67
N ILE A 383 -0.05 22.93 -8.75
CA ILE A 383 1.10 22.02 -8.67
C ILE A 383 1.29 21.55 -7.22
N LYS A 384 1.52 20.27 -7.05
CA LYS A 384 1.93 19.66 -5.78
C LYS A 384 3.44 19.43 -5.79
N PRO A 385 4.12 19.41 -4.62
CA PRO A 385 5.57 19.18 -4.58
C PRO A 385 6.00 17.92 -5.36
N TYR A 386 5.21 16.84 -5.26
CA TYR A 386 5.51 15.58 -5.94
C TYR A 386 5.40 15.67 -7.48
N ASP A 387 4.67 16.65 -8.01
CA ASP A 387 4.53 16.85 -9.45
C ASP A 387 5.84 17.36 -10.07
N LEU A 388 6.66 18.11 -9.28
CA LEU A 388 7.99 18.53 -9.69
C LEU A 388 8.93 17.34 -9.96
N ARG A 389 8.84 16.32 -9.12
CA ARG A 389 9.58 15.07 -9.33
C ARG A 389 9.10 14.32 -10.58
N HIS A 390 7.79 14.37 -10.89
CA HIS A 390 7.28 13.83 -12.16
C HIS A 390 7.85 14.59 -13.36
N THR A 391 8.02 15.90 -13.24
CA THR A 391 8.65 16.71 -14.30
C THR A 391 10.05 16.22 -14.64
N TRP A 392 10.87 15.93 -13.62
CA TRP A 392 12.20 15.34 -13.83
C TRP A 392 12.11 14.03 -14.64
N ALA A 393 11.31 13.08 -14.18
CA ALA A 393 11.20 11.78 -14.83
C ALA A 393 10.71 11.87 -16.28
N ILE A 394 9.73 12.75 -16.56
CA ILE A 394 9.20 12.96 -17.90
C ILE A 394 10.24 13.66 -18.77
N THR A 395 10.97 14.64 -18.23
CA THR A 395 12.04 15.33 -18.98
C THR A 395 13.13 14.35 -19.39
N VAL A 396 13.61 13.52 -18.45
CA VAL A 396 14.63 12.50 -18.77
C VAL A 396 14.12 11.50 -19.83
N ALA A 397 12.85 11.13 -19.74
CA ALA A 397 12.28 10.17 -20.67
C ALA A 397 11.98 10.75 -22.06
N THR A 398 11.77 12.07 -22.20
CA THR A 398 11.28 12.67 -23.46
C THR A 398 12.24 13.65 -24.12
N ASP A 399 13.13 14.29 -23.36
CA ASP A 399 14.09 15.26 -23.91
C ASP A 399 15.29 14.53 -24.52
N LYS A 400 15.61 14.86 -25.77
CA LYS A 400 16.72 14.28 -26.52
C LYS A 400 18.10 14.44 -25.84
N ARG A 401 18.28 15.46 -24.99
CA ARG A 401 19.53 15.65 -24.22
C ARG A 401 19.84 14.46 -23.31
N TRP A 402 18.80 13.73 -22.86
CA TRP A 402 18.87 12.59 -21.98
C TRP A 402 18.64 11.26 -22.73
N SER A 403 18.84 11.26 -24.04
CA SER A 403 18.56 10.08 -24.85
C SER A 403 19.44 8.87 -24.50
N GLY A 404 20.66 9.11 -23.96
CA GLY A 404 21.54 8.05 -23.48
C GLY A 404 21.16 7.46 -22.11
N VAL A 405 20.19 8.06 -21.38
CA VAL A 405 19.77 7.57 -20.07
C VAL A 405 18.65 6.55 -20.23
N SER A 406 18.90 5.32 -19.82
CA SER A 406 17.91 4.24 -19.79
C SER A 406 16.86 4.45 -18.69
N ASP A 407 15.69 3.78 -18.83
CA ASP A 407 14.67 3.77 -17.77
C ASP A 407 15.18 3.18 -16.45
N GLY A 408 16.13 2.24 -16.52
CA GLY A 408 16.79 1.65 -15.35
C GLY A 408 17.66 2.68 -14.62
N GLU A 409 18.50 3.40 -15.33
CA GLU A 409 19.34 4.48 -14.76
C GLU A 409 18.50 5.62 -14.21
N ALA A 410 17.43 6.03 -14.92
CA ALA A 410 16.48 7.01 -14.42
C ALA A 410 15.77 6.54 -13.14
N ALA A 411 15.40 5.26 -13.05
CA ALA A 411 14.81 4.68 -11.85
C ALA A 411 15.81 4.71 -10.68
N MET A 412 17.05 4.30 -10.90
CA MET A 412 18.11 4.34 -9.89
C MET A 412 18.38 5.77 -9.41
N ALA A 413 18.49 6.74 -10.33
CA ALA A 413 18.68 8.15 -10.00
C ALA A 413 17.51 8.75 -9.20
N MET A 414 16.35 8.14 -9.25
CA MET A 414 15.19 8.50 -8.41
C MET A 414 15.07 7.65 -7.13
N GLY A 415 15.98 6.75 -6.83
CA GLY A 415 15.89 5.84 -5.68
C GLY A 415 14.66 4.93 -5.74
N HIS A 416 14.38 4.32 -6.91
CA HIS A 416 13.32 3.35 -7.12
C HIS A 416 13.83 2.09 -7.80
N ASP A 417 13.03 1.01 -7.74
CA ASP A 417 13.12 -0.07 -8.70
C ASP A 417 12.48 0.31 -10.06
N LEU A 418 12.91 -0.37 -11.12
CA LEU A 418 12.43 -0.12 -12.48
C LEU A 418 10.91 -0.30 -12.61
N SER A 419 10.33 -1.29 -11.94
CA SER A 419 8.88 -1.57 -12.00
C SER A 419 8.06 -0.42 -11.43
N THR A 420 8.52 0.17 -10.33
CA THR A 420 7.94 1.37 -9.73
C THR A 420 8.07 2.56 -10.65
N HIS A 421 9.22 2.74 -11.31
CA HIS A 421 9.45 3.83 -12.25
C HIS A 421 8.48 3.74 -13.44
N ILE A 422 8.43 2.61 -14.11
CA ILE A 422 7.52 2.36 -15.24
C ILE A 422 6.06 2.61 -14.83
N LYS A 423 5.62 2.05 -13.71
CA LYS A 423 4.23 2.16 -13.23
C LYS A 423 3.80 3.59 -12.94
N HIS A 424 4.67 4.41 -12.37
CA HIS A 424 4.31 5.72 -11.86
C HIS A 424 4.63 6.88 -12.80
N TYR A 425 5.62 6.74 -13.68
CA TYR A 425 6.09 7.83 -14.53
C TYR A 425 5.84 7.60 -16.00
N GLN A 426 6.09 6.42 -16.55
CA GLN A 426 5.92 6.19 -18.00
C GLN A 426 4.48 6.34 -18.50
N ARG A 427 3.49 6.12 -17.65
CA ARG A 427 2.09 6.33 -18.02
C ARG A 427 1.75 7.78 -18.41
N TRP A 428 2.60 8.74 -18.03
CA TRP A 428 2.44 10.17 -18.32
C TRP A 428 3.11 10.58 -19.64
N ILE A 429 3.82 9.68 -20.27
CA ILE A 429 4.57 9.94 -21.49
C ILE A 429 3.72 9.49 -22.68
N SER A 430 3.47 10.38 -23.63
CA SER A 430 2.75 10.02 -24.85
C SER A 430 3.59 9.07 -25.71
N SER A 431 2.92 8.15 -26.43
CA SER A 431 3.59 7.27 -27.40
C SER A 431 4.35 8.05 -28.46
N GLU A 432 3.85 9.22 -28.85
CA GLU A 432 4.50 10.10 -29.81
C GLU A 432 5.81 10.72 -29.26
N ALA A 433 5.83 11.09 -27.98
CA ALA A 433 7.07 11.57 -27.34
C ALA A 433 8.14 10.47 -27.28
N ILE A 434 7.74 9.24 -26.95
CA ILE A 434 8.64 8.07 -26.97
C ILE A 434 9.15 7.82 -28.39
N ARG A 435 8.26 7.86 -29.39
CA ARG A 435 8.63 7.69 -30.79
C ARG A 435 9.65 8.74 -31.24
N LYS A 436 9.42 10.02 -30.96
CA LYS A 436 10.35 11.11 -31.29
C LYS A 436 11.73 10.91 -30.65
N LYS A 437 11.77 10.52 -29.38
CA LYS A 437 13.04 10.21 -28.70
C LYS A 437 13.76 9.02 -29.36
N ALA A 438 13.04 7.93 -29.63
CA ALA A 438 13.61 6.76 -30.29
C ALA A 438 14.16 7.10 -31.68
N MET A 439 13.41 7.86 -32.47
CA MET A 439 13.85 8.28 -33.80
C MET A 439 15.08 9.21 -33.79
N SER A 440 15.25 10.02 -32.73
CA SER A 440 16.45 10.86 -32.60
C SER A 440 17.72 10.06 -32.30
N ASN A 441 17.57 8.84 -31.78
CA ASN A 441 18.70 7.96 -31.43
C ASN A 441 19.07 7.01 -32.55
N ILE A 442 18.15 6.77 -33.51
CA ILE A 442 18.41 5.87 -34.65
C ILE A 442 19.02 6.71 -35.78
N LYS A 443 20.32 6.57 -35.97
CA LYS A 443 20.99 7.09 -37.16
C LYS A 443 20.72 6.14 -38.33
N PHE A 444 19.59 6.34 -39.03
CA PHE A 444 19.22 5.51 -40.17
C PHE A 444 20.28 5.47 -41.29
N LYS A 445 21.17 6.46 -41.33
CA LYS A 445 22.26 6.48 -42.34
C LYS A 445 23.22 5.31 -42.22
N ASP A 446 23.39 4.76 -41.01
CA ASP A 446 24.35 3.67 -40.76
C ASP A 446 23.77 2.29 -41.14
N TYR A 447 22.54 2.22 -41.65
CA TYR A 447 21.86 0.97 -42.05
C TYR A 447 21.44 0.95 -43.51
N LEU A 448 21.79 1.98 -44.29
CA LEU A 448 21.42 2.11 -45.73
C LEU A 448 22.63 2.00 -46.66
N ASP A 449 23.83 1.75 -46.09
CA ASP A 449 25.05 1.34 -46.78
C ASP A 449 25.25 -0.17 -46.50
#